data_ea19a263a43b55bb9aa8c48c9811e1a9
#
_entry.id   ea19a263a43b55bb9aa8c48c9811e1a9
#
_cell.length_a   1.000
_cell.length_b   1.000
_cell.length_c   1.000
_cell.angle_alpha   90.00
_cell.angle_beta   90.00
_cell.angle_gamma   90.00
#
_symmetry.space_group_name_H-M   'P 1'
#
loop_
_entity.id
_entity.type
_entity.pdbx_description
1 polymer ?
#
loop_
_entity_poly.entity_id
_entity_poly.type
_entity_poly.pdbx_seq_one_letter_code
_entity_poly.pdbx_strand_id
1 'polypeptide(L)'
;MGKPPVEVAGFLALPLRLPSTHATSPSREATHYLYLKPHDPPVPDEETPRSLFLVNVPVSATAASLKYFLTTQLEGGRVEKVRFTDDLREKPSSVVSSKSAGGRKRKRITAEELEAGLDKFTLPHVFDSHIHPSGSSAVVVFVDRPSMELTLKAARRLAKSRTAIVWGGDGTEQKPVLPHLGLMRYEHHKHRQFPSSKELLRSVNGFMTAWSQLEEARSRETARKRQEPDEDGFVTVTRGARGSVRADEAKEIAERQKEKNKALEDFYRFQTRQKRKEEQSEMLRKFEEDKRRVEEMRHRRGKLTPG
;
A
#
# COMPACT_ATOMS: atom_id res chain seq x y z
N MET A 1 -35.85 -34.55 10.99
CA MET A 1 -34.41 -34.37 10.58
C MET A 1 -33.52 -34.79 11.74
N GLY A 2 -32.54 -35.69 11.50
CA GLY A 2 -31.61 -36.16 12.51
C GLY A 2 -30.72 -35.01 13.03
N LYS A 3 -30.36 -35.10 14.31
CA LYS A 3 -29.50 -34.07 14.94
C LYS A 3 -28.10 -34.10 14.29
N PRO A 4 -27.52 -32.97 13.86
CA PRO A 4 -26.19 -32.95 13.30
C PRO A 4 -25.14 -33.46 14.32
N PRO A 5 -24.19 -34.28 13.87
CA PRO A 5 -23.16 -34.81 14.77
C PRO A 5 -22.23 -33.68 15.27
N VAL A 6 -21.79 -33.78 16.53
CA VAL A 6 -20.88 -32.82 17.15
C VAL A 6 -19.45 -33.00 16.65
N GLU A 7 -19.09 -34.22 16.30
CA GLU A 7 -17.79 -34.57 15.75
C GLU A 7 -17.94 -35.36 14.45
N VAL A 8 -17.19 -35.02 13.43
CA VAL A 8 -17.15 -35.66 12.11
C VAL A 8 -15.70 -35.92 11.73
N ALA A 9 -15.32 -37.18 11.53
CA ALA A 9 -13.95 -37.57 11.14
C ALA A 9 -12.86 -36.99 12.03
N GLY A 10 -13.10 -36.85 13.34
CA GLY A 10 -12.15 -36.27 14.28
C GLY A 10 -12.13 -34.74 14.31
N PHE A 11 -12.96 -34.08 13.50
CA PHE A 11 -13.16 -32.65 13.55
C PHE A 11 -14.38 -32.30 14.39
N LEU A 12 -14.26 -31.27 15.21
CA LEU A 12 -15.37 -30.66 15.93
C LEU A 12 -16.17 -29.76 14.97
N ALA A 13 -17.44 -30.00 14.80
CA ALA A 13 -18.35 -29.23 13.97
C ALA A 13 -19.01 -28.10 14.75
N LEU A 14 -18.69 -26.86 14.47
CA LEU A 14 -19.20 -25.67 15.12
C LEU A 14 -20.18 -24.94 14.20
N PRO A 15 -21.47 -24.79 14.59
CA PRO A 15 -22.45 -24.06 13.81
C PRO A 15 -22.24 -22.53 13.96
N LEU A 16 -22.16 -21.83 12.82
CA LEU A 16 -22.07 -20.38 12.73
C LEU A 16 -23.28 -19.83 11.97
N ARG A 17 -23.82 -18.71 12.41
CA ARG A 17 -24.79 -17.92 11.65
C ARG A 17 -24.03 -16.89 10.80
N LEU A 18 -24.22 -16.91 9.49
CA LEU A 18 -23.68 -15.89 8.62
C LEU A 18 -24.60 -14.66 8.60
N PRO A 19 -24.05 -13.44 8.62
CA PRO A 19 -24.85 -12.24 8.48
C PRO A 19 -25.57 -12.23 7.12
N SER A 20 -26.84 -11.78 7.12
CA SER A 20 -27.61 -11.65 5.88
C SER A 20 -26.96 -10.64 4.94
N THR A 21 -26.78 -11.01 3.68
CA THR A 21 -26.24 -10.12 2.64
C THR A 21 -27.30 -9.19 2.05
N HIS A 22 -28.58 -9.41 2.34
CA HIS A 22 -29.71 -8.63 1.81
C HIS A 22 -30.53 -8.04 2.94
N ALA A 23 -30.66 -6.71 2.96
CA ALA A 23 -31.51 -5.98 3.88
C ALA A 23 -33.03 -6.22 3.65
N THR A 24 -33.39 -6.73 2.47
CA THR A 24 -34.80 -6.87 2.02
C THR A 24 -35.43 -8.23 2.26
N SER A 25 -34.66 -9.23 2.67
CA SER A 25 -35.22 -10.56 2.91
C SER A 25 -34.79 -11.09 4.29
N PRO A 26 -35.66 -11.05 5.29
CA PRO A 26 -35.38 -11.69 6.60
C PRO A 26 -35.39 -13.22 6.51
N SER A 27 -35.45 -13.77 5.29
CA SER A 27 -35.61 -15.18 5.05
C SER A 27 -34.31 -15.95 5.15
N ARG A 28 -34.29 -16.83 6.13
CA ARG A 28 -33.33 -17.91 6.34
C ARG A 28 -31.92 -17.46 6.62
N GLU A 29 -31.66 -17.25 7.88
CA GLU A 29 -30.30 -17.26 8.43
C GLU A 29 -29.59 -18.54 7.98
N ALA A 30 -28.53 -18.37 7.19
CA ALA A 30 -27.75 -19.50 6.71
C ALA A 30 -26.86 -20.00 7.83
N THR A 31 -26.98 -21.29 8.17
CA THR A 31 -26.10 -21.95 9.12
C THR A 31 -24.87 -22.48 8.35
N HIS A 32 -23.71 -22.02 8.73
CA HIS A 32 -22.41 -22.47 8.22
C HIS A 32 -21.74 -23.34 9.30
N TYR A 33 -21.04 -24.38 8.89
CA TYR A 33 -20.33 -25.25 9.83
C TYR A 33 -18.84 -25.09 9.67
N LEU A 34 -18.18 -24.62 10.73
CA LEU A 34 -16.73 -24.53 10.81
C LEU A 34 -16.19 -25.79 11.51
N TYR A 35 -15.19 -26.43 10.92
CA TYR A 35 -14.57 -27.64 11.44
C TYR A 35 -13.24 -27.33 12.09
N LEU A 36 -13.03 -27.80 13.33
CA LEU A 36 -11.82 -27.53 14.11
C LEU A 36 -11.17 -28.84 14.54
N LYS A 37 -9.83 -28.90 14.41
CA LYS A 37 -9.01 -30.01 14.88
C LYS A 37 -7.64 -29.46 15.35
N PRO A 38 -6.98 -30.07 16.36
CA PRO A 38 -5.57 -29.79 16.63
C PRO A 38 -4.75 -29.96 15.35
N HIS A 39 -3.82 -29.06 15.11
CA HIS A 39 -2.98 -29.14 13.92
C HIS A 39 -1.95 -30.24 14.08
N ASP A 40 -1.91 -31.18 13.14
CA ASP A 40 -0.99 -32.33 13.13
C ASP A 40 -0.42 -32.48 11.72
N PRO A 41 0.60 -31.67 11.37
CA PRO A 41 1.23 -31.73 10.07
C PRO A 41 2.20 -32.92 9.98
N PRO A 42 2.52 -33.41 8.75
CA PRO A 42 3.51 -34.49 8.53
C PRO A 42 4.90 -34.15 9.08
N VAL A 43 5.30 -32.89 9.08
CA VAL A 43 6.52 -32.38 9.69
C VAL A 43 6.13 -31.42 10.81
N PRO A 44 6.32 -31.81 12.07
CA PRO A 44 5.94 -30.96 13.19
C PRO A 44 6.95 -29.81 13.37
N ASP A 45 6.41 -28.59 13.48
CA ASP A 45 7.15 -27.38 13.80
C ASP A 45 6.99 -27.03 15.30
N GLU A 46 7.80 -26.09 15.80
CA GLU A 46 7.69 -25.57 17.17
C GLU A 46 6.29 -24.98 17.48
N GLU A 47 5.60 -24.48 16.46
CA GLU A 47 4.26 -23.92 16.55
C GLU A 47 3.15 -24.99 16.58
N THR A 48 3.44 -26.22 16.12
CA THR A 48 2.47 -27.33 16.00
C THR A 48 1.69 -27.62 17.32
N PRO A 49 2.32 -27.74 18.50
CA PRO A 49 1.59 -28.08 19.73
C PRO A 49 0.59 -27.01 20.19
N ARG A 50 0.73 -25.79 19.69
CA ARG A 50 -0.12 -24.64 20.02
C ARG A 50 -0.97 -24.17 18.84
N SER A 51 -1.09 -25.00 17.80
CA SER A 51 -1.80 -24.67 16.57
C SER A 51 -3.10 -25.43 16.42
N LEU A 52 -4.11 -24.77 15.84
CA LEU A 52 -5.43 -25.32 15.53
C LEU A 52 -5.65 -25.26 14.02
N PHE A 53 -6.07 -26.38 13.45
CA PHE A 53 -6.46 -26.47 12.05
C PHE A 53 -7.95 -26.24 11.89
N LEU A 54 -8.32 -25.31 11.02
CA LEU A 54 -9.69 -24.92 10.70
C LEU A 54 -10.00 -25.29 9.26
N VAL A 55 -11.13 -25.90 9.02
CA VAL A 55 -11.61 -26.29 7.69
C VAL A 55 -13.00 -25.67 7.46
N ASN A 56 -13.28 -25.37 6.21
CA ASN A 56 -14.50 -24.70 5.80
C ASN A 56 -14.65 -23.32 6.44
N VAL A 57 -13.61 -22.53 6.35
CA VAL A 57 -13.60 -21.15 6.85
C VAL A 57 -14.58 -20.31 6.02
N PRO A 58 -15.37 -19.40 6.66
CA PRO A 58 -16.27 -18.53 5.91
C PRO A 58 -15.56 -17.73 4.82
N VAL A 59 -16.20 -17.55 3.68
CA VAL A 59 -15.66 -16.83 2.51
C VAL A 59 -15.23 -15.40 2.86
N SER A 60 -15.94 -14.76 3.79
CA SER A 60 -15.63 -13.41 4.28
C SER A 60 -14.62 -13.37 5.44
N ALA A 61 -13.92 -14.49 5.69
CA ALA A 61 -12.96 -14.53 6.79
C ALA A 61 -11.74 -13.65 6.49
N THR A 62 -11.27 -12.99 7.54
CA THR A 62 -10.00 -12.27 7.57
C THR A 62 -9.22 -12.72 8.80
N ALA A 63 -7.92 -12.48 8.85
CA ALA A 63 -7.14 -12.80 10.04
C ALA A 63 -7.69 -12.09 11.29
N ALA A 64 -8.16 -10.85 11.13
CA ALA A 64 -8.77 -10.08 12.22
C ALA A 64 -10.11 -10.70 12.69
N SER A 65 -10.96 -11.13 11.74
CA SER A 65 -12.25 -11.74 12.09
C SER A 65 -12.10 -13.09 12.76
N LEU A 66 -11.13 -13.91 12.34
CA LEU A 66 -10.82 -15.19 13.01
C LEU A 66 -10.24 -14.97 14.41
N LYS A 67 -9.34 -13.99 14.57
CA LYS A 67 -8.84 -13.62 15.90
C LYS A 67 -9.99 -13.20 16.83
N TYR A 68 -10.82 -12.28 16.37
CA TYR A 68 -11.98 -11.80 17.14
C TYR A 68 -12.94 -12.95 17.52
N PHE A 69 -13.26 -13.82 16.57
CA PHE A 69 -14.09 -14.98 16.77
C PHE A 69 -13.54 -15.91 17.86
N LEU A 70 -12.26 -16.28 17.78
CA LEU A 70 -11.65 -17.22 18.71
C LEU A 70 -11.37 -16.62 20.09
N THR A 71 -10.96 -15.34 20.15
CA THR A 71 -10.65 -14.70 21.43
C THR A 71 -11.86 -14.15 22.15
N THR A 72 -12.76 -13.46 21.42
CA THR A 72 -13.87 -12.72 22.03
C THR A 72 -15.15 -13.51 22.02
N GLN A 73 -15.57 -14.09 20.91
CA GLN A 73 -16.87 -14.78 20.83
C GLN A 73 -16.83 -16.18 21.43
N LEU A 74 -15.73 -16.90 21.27
CA LEU A 74 -15.52 -18.22 21.90
C LEU A 74 -14.96 -18.12 23.33
N GLU A 75 -14.62 -16.92 23.81
CA GLU A 75 -13.92 -16.75 25.08
C GLU A 75 -12.68 -17.66 25.17
N GLY A 76 -12.05 -17.88 24.04
CA GLY A 76 -10.89 -18.73 23.89
C GLY A 76 -9.58 -18.05 24.27
N GLY A 77 -8.47 -18.72 24.01
CA GLY A 77 -7.14 -18.18 24.28
C GLY A 77 -6.69 -17.14 23.25
N ARG A 78 -5.61 -16.45 23.59
CA ARG A 78 -5.02 -15.40 22.74
C ARG A 78 -4.38 -15.99 21.49
N VAL A 79 -4.80 -15.49 20.33
CA VAL A 79 -4.27 -15.87 19.01
C VAL A 79 -3.08 -14.98 18.64
N GLU A 80 -1.97 -15.60 18.30
CA GLU A 80 -0.77 -14.92 17.82
C GLU A 80 -0.89 -14.66 16.31
N LYS A 81 -1.08 -15.71 15.52
CA LYS A 81 -1.00 -15.68 14.06
C LYS A 81 -2.09 -16.52 13.41
N VAL A 82 -2.54 -16.08 12.25
CA VAL A 82 -3.48 -16.82 11.39
C VAL A 82 -2.85 -16.95 10.02
N ARG A 83 -2.80 -18.17 9.49
CA ARG A 83 -2.29 -18.48 8.14
C ARG A 83 -3.41 -19.15 7.36
N PHE A 84 -3.81 -18.57 6.25
CA PHE A 84 -4.74 -19.23 5.32
C PHE A 84 -3.97 -20.14 4.37
N THR A 85 -4.58 -21.23 3.97
CA THR A 85 -3.92 -22.19 3.05
C THR A 85 -3.72 -21.56 1.66
N ASP A 86 -4.58 -20.63 1.28
CA ASP A 86 -4.46 -19.91 0.00
C ASP A 86 -3.24 -18.97 -0.01
N ASP A 87 -2.91 -18.34 1.12
CA ASP A 87 -1.74 -17.48 1.26
C ASP A 87 -0.40 -18.26 1.11
N LEU A 88 -0.44 -19.57 1.31
CA LEU A 88 0.73 -20.43 1.13
C LEU A 88 1.11 -20.66 -0.34
N ARG A 89 0.21 -20.34 -1.27
CA ARG A 89 0.47 -20.38 -2.72
C ARG A 89 1.13 -19.10 -3.24
N GLU A 90 0.99 -17.98 -2.53
CA GLU A 90 1.73 -16.74 -2.79
C GLU A 90 2.97 -16.72 -1.91
N LYS A 91 4.15 -16.47 -2.52
CA LYS A 91 5.45 -16.45 -1.84
C LYS A 91 5.40 -15.60 -0.58
N PRO A 92 6.05 -16.01 0.53
CA PRO A 92 6.06 -15.24 1.76
C PRO A 92 6.78 -13.90 1.51
N SER A 93 6.03 -12.81 1.48
CA SER A 93 6.62 -11.49 1.69
C SER A 93 7.11 -11.48 3.14
N SER A 94 8.39 -11.30 3.31
CA SER A 94 9.09 -11.28 4.59
C SER A 94 8.48 -10.22 5.51
N VAL A 95 7.64 -10.64 6.43
CA VAL A 95 7.23 -9.82 7.56
C VAL A 95 8.39 -9.84 8.55
N VAL A 96 9.22 -8.82 8.50
CA VAL A 96 10.22 -8.56 9.51
C VAL A 96 9.53 -8.26 10.82
N SER A 97 9.58 -9.23 11.71
CA SER A 97 9.11 -9.10 13.09
C SER A 97 10.08 -8.16 13.84
N SER A 98 9.68 -6.92 14.05
CA SER A 98 10.43 -5.99 14.90
C SER A 98 10.26 -6.38 16.36
N LYS A 99 11.28 -7.00 16.94
CA LYS A 99 11.41 -7.16 18.39
C LYS A 99 11.70 -5.79 19.01
N SER A 100 10.76 -5.23 19.74
CA SER A 100 10.96 -4.05 20.55
C SER A 100 11.70 -4.43 21.84
N ALA A 101 12.99 -4.11 21.92
CA ALA A 101 13.73 -4.14 23.17
C ALA A 101 13.68 -2.75 23.82
N GLY A 102 13.30 -2.73 25.09
CA GLY A 102 13.11 -1.49 25.85
C GLY A 102 14.39 -0.74 26.18
N GLY A 103 14.29 0.57 26.19
CA GLY A 103 15.32 1.49 26.66
C GLY A 103 14.87 2.94 26.47
N ARG A 104 14.58 3.64 27.57
CA ARG A 104 14.21 5.07 27.61
C ARG A 104 15.41 5.97 27.28
N LYS A 105 15.83 6.02 26.01
CA LYS A 105 16.57 7.17 25.44
C LYS A 105 15.69 7.68 24.30
N ARG A 106 15.64 9.00 24.09
CA ARG A 106 14.91 9.60 22.96
C ARG A 106 15.36 8.89 21.70
N LYS A 107 14.61 7.87 21.30
CA LYS A 107 14.93 6.99 20.21
C LYS A 107 14.80 7.82 18.93
N ARG A 108 15.92 8.06 18.26
CA ARG A 108 15.86 8.64 16.91
C ARG A 108 15.16 7.61 16.03
N ILE A 109 14.11 8.04 15.38
CA ILE A 109 13.38 7.20 14.43
C ILE A 109 14.35 6.88 13.30
N THR A 110 14.65 5.60 13.10
CA THR A 110 15.53 5.13 12.04
C THR A 110 14.78 5.09 10.71
N ALA A 111 15.50 5.08 9.57
CA ALA A 111 14.88 4.96 8.26
C ALA A 111 14.02 3.68 8.14
N GLU A 112 14.46 2.57 8.74
CA GLU A 112 13.73 1.30 8.79
C GLU A 112 12.39 1.41 9.56
N GLU A 113 12.37 2.15 10.68
CA GLU A 113 11.13 2.39 11.45
C GLU A 113 10.15 3.27 10.67
N LEU A 114 10.65 4.22 9.86
CA LEU A 114 9.83 5.05 8.98
C LEU A 114 9.32 4.25 7.78
N GLU A 115 10.10 3.34 7.21
CA GLU A 115 9.66 2.42 6.16
C GLU A 115 8.50 1.53 6.64
N ALA A 116 8.63 0.92 7.82
CA ALA A 116 7.56 0.16 8.44
C ALA A 116 6.33 1.04 8.78
N GLY A 117 6.55 2.36 8.96
CA GLY A 117 5.49 3.34 9.16
C GLY A 117 4.74 3.72 7.88
N LEU A 118 5.38 3.56 6.71
CA LEU A 118 4.77 3.87 5.41
C LEU A 118 3.53 3.00 5.12
N ASP A 119 3.52 1.76 5.60
CA ASP A 119 2.39 0.84 5.46
C ASP A 119 1.09 1.39 6.07
N LYS A 120 1.19 2.33 7.03
CA LYS A 120 0.03 3.01 7.62
C LYS A 120 -0.60 4.05 6.68
N PHE A 121 0.17 4.57 5.75
CA PHE A 121 -0.24 5.59 4.78
C PHE A 121 -0.37 5.03 3.37
N THR A 122 -0.80 3.77 3.27
CA THR A 122 -1.02 3.15 1.96
C THR A 122 -2.01 3.96 1.13
N LEU A 123 -1.71 4.09 -0.15
CA LEU A 123 -2.65 4.67 -1.10
C LEU A 123 -3.93 3.83 -1.14
N PRO A 124 -5.09 4.45 -1.44
CA PRO A 124 -6.35 3.70 -1.50
C PRO A 124 -6.23 2.54 -2.49
N HIS A 125 -6.48 1.34 -2.00
CA HIS A 125 -6.50 0.16 -2.86
C HIS A 125 -7.70 0.23 -3.80
N VAL A 126 -7.45 0.06 -5.09
CA VAL A 126 -8.49 0.02 -6.13
C VAL A 126 -9.36 -1.23 -6.00
N PHE A 127 -8.75 -2.35 -5.58
CA PHE A 127 -9.44 -3.62 -5.45
C PHE A 127 -9.92 -3.84 -4.01
N ASP A 128 -11.04 -4.55 -3.88
CA ASP A 128 -11.52 -5.02 -2.59
C ASP A 128 -10.59 -6.07 -1.98
N SER A 129 -10.72 -6.27 -0.65
CA SER A 129 -10.01 -7.33 0.05
C SER A 129 -10.31 -8.69 -0.58
N HIS A 130 -9.29 -9.55 -0.59
CA HIS A 130 -9.40 -10.91 -1.12
C HIS A 130 -10.51 -11.68 -0.41
N ILE A 131 -11.24 -12.50 -1.15
CA ILE A 131 -12.25 -13.42 -0.64
C ILE A 131 -11.70 -14.84 -0.77
N HIS A 132 -11.82 -15.60 0.30
CA HIS A 132 -11.40 -16.99 0.29
C HIS A 132 -12.38 -17.87 -0.52
N PRO A 133 -11.90 -18.89 -1.25
CA PRO A 133 -12.75 -19.85 -1.90
C PRO A 133 -13.56 -20.65 -0.86
N SER A 134 -14.69 -21.18 -1.31
CA SER A 134 -15.52 -22.06 -0.47
C SER A 134 -14.72 -23.31 -0.08
N GLY A 135 -14.83 -23.71 1.19
CA GLY A 135 -14.08 -24.85 1.70
C GLY A 135 -12.62 -24.58 2.05
N SER A 136 -12.17 -23.31 2.02
CA SER A 136 -10.81 -22.93 2.40
C SER A 136 -10.50 -23.33 3.84
N SER A 137 -9.21 -23.50 4.12
CA SER A 137 -8.70 -23.87 5.44
C SER A 137 -7.71 -22.84 5.96
N ALA A 138 -7.56 -22.81 7.28
CA ALA A 138 -6.64 -21.94 7.96
C ALA A 138 -5.95 -22.64 9.13
N VAL A 139 -4.70 -22.26 9.41
CA VAL A 139 -3.97 -22.66 10.61
C VAL A 139 -3.89 -21.47 11.54
N VAL A 140 -4.39 -21.63 12.75
CA VAL A 140 -4.36 -20.61 13.80
C VAL A 140 -3.34 -21.00 14.84
N VAL A 141 -2.34 -20.15 15.04
CA VAL A 141 -1.30 -20.30 16.05
C VAL A 141 -1.67 -19.47 17.28
N PHE A 142 -1.72 -20.11 18.43
CA PHE A 142 -1.96 -19.46 19.72
C PHE A 142 -0.64 -19.08 20.38
N VAL A 143 -0.70 -18.14 21.32
CA VAL A 143 0.47 -17.78 22.13
C VAL A 143 1.02 -18.98 22.89
N ASP A 144 0.09 -19.75 23.51
CA ASP A 144 0.41 -20.90 24.35
C ASP A 144 -0.49 -22.10 24.04
N ARG A 145 0.00 -23.30 24.36
CA ARG A 145 -0.77 -24.54 24.27
C ARG A 145 -2.05 -24.52 25.15
N PRO A 146 -2.03 -24.05 26.43
CA PRO A 146 -3.23 -23.92 27.23
C PRO A 146 -4.31 -23.05 26.57
N SER A 147 -3.91 -21.98 25.86
CA SER A 147 -4.83 -21.11 25.11
C SER A 147 -5.54 -21.87 24.00
N MET A 148 -4.85 -22.71 23.26
CA MET A 148 -5.43 -23.58 22.23
C MET A 148 -6.41 -24.60 22.83
N GLU A 149 -6.03 -25.27 23.93
CA GLU A 149 -6.88 -26.25 24.63
C GLU A 149 -8.14 -25.61 25.21
N LEU A 150 -8.03 -24.38 25.75
CA LEU A 150 -9.18 -23.60 26.27
C LEU A 150 -10.15 -23.29 25.12
N THR A 151 -9.65 -22.87 23.97
CA THR A 151 -10.47 -22.61 22.77
C THR A 151 -11.19 -23.88 22.31
N LEU A 152 -10.52 -25.03 22.27
CA LEU A 152 -11.15 -26.31 21.94
C LEU A 152 -12.24 -26.72 22.94
N LYS A 153 -12.00 -26.52 24.25
CA LYS A 153 -13.01 -26.79 25.29
C LYS A 153 -14.24 -25.90 25.12
N ALA A 154 -14.02 -24.60 24.85
CA ALA A 154 -15.09 -23.64 24.59
C ALA A 154 -15.91 -24.03 23.34
N ALA A 155 -15.21 -24.35 22.24
CA ALA A 155 -15.85 -24.81 21.01
C ALA A 155 -16.67 -26.11 21.20
N ARG A 156 -16.15 -27.09 21.96
CA ARG A 156 -16.88 -28.32 22.30
C ARG A 156 -18.14 -28.03 23.13
N ARG A 157 -18.07 -27.09 24.05
CA ARG A 157 -19.24 -26.66 24.87
C ARG A 157 -20.32 -26.09 23.97
N LEU A 158 -19.97 -25.20 23.07
CA LEU A 158 -20.89 -24.56 22.12
C LEU A 158 -21.45 -25.54 21.09
N ALA A 159 -20.64 -26.45 20.56
CA ALA A 159 -21.11 -27.51 19.65
C ALA A 159 -22.13 -28.43 20.33
N LYS A 160 -21.95 -28.73 21.62
CA LYS A 160 -22.92 -29.51 22.43
C LYS A 160 -24.21 -28.73 22.75
N SER A 161 -24.10 -27.46 23.11
CA SER A 161 -25.26 -26.58 23.35
C SER A 161 -26.00 -26.20 22.08
N ARG A 162 -25.39 -26.37 20.92
CA ARG A 162 -25.94 -26.02 19.60
C ARG A 162 -26.29 -24.53 19.45
N THR A 163 -25.68 -23.70 20.25
CA THR A 163 -25.83 -22.29 20.13
C THR A 163 -25.00 -21.85 18.94
N ALA A 164 -25.66 -21.38 17.86
CA ALA A 164 -24.97 -20.83 16.72
C ALA A 164 -24.49 -19.41 17.01
N ILE A 165 -23.23 -19.15 16.82
CA ILE A 165 -22.62 -17.83 17.00
C ILE A 165 -22.76 -17.05 15.69
N VAL A 166 -23.08 -15.75 15.80
CA VAL A 166 -23.12 -14.86 14.62
C VAL A 166 -21.71 -14.50 14.19
N TRP A 167 -21.37 -14.84 12.95
CA TRP A 167 -20.08 -14.52 12.37
C TRP A 167 -19.90 -13.01 12.25
N GLY A 168 -18.80 -12.48 12.82
CA GLY A 168 -18.52 -11.06 12.83
C GLY A 168 -19.14 -10.27 13.98
N GLY A 169 -19.93 -10.90 14.85
CA GLY A 169 -20.47 -10.30 16.10
C GLY A 169 -21.78 -9.53 15.92
N ASP A 170 -22.50 -9.37 17.03
CA ASP A 170 -23.83 -8.73 17.12
C ASP A 170 -23.76 -7.21 17.36
N GLY A 171 -22.89 -6.48 16.67
CA GLY A 171 -22.97 -5.01 16.66
C GLY A 171 -22.19 -4.26 17.75
N THR A 172 -21.24 -4.90 18.44
CA THR A 172 -20.34 -4.20 19.39
C THR A 172 -19.30 -3.33 18.65
N GLU A 173 -18.85 -2.24 19.29
CA GLU A 173 -17.95 -1.23 18.70
C GLU A 173 -16.58 -1.75 18.23
N GLN A 174 -16.14 -2.92 18.67
CA GLN A 174 -14.86 -3.54 18.32
C GLN A 174 -14.95 -4.60 17.21
N LYS A 175 -16.00 -4.55 16.42
CA LYS A 175 -16.27 -5.51 15.36
C LYS A 175 -15.23 -5.42 14.24
N PRO A 176 -14.62 -6.55 13.82
CA PRO A 176 -13.77 -6.55 12.65
C PRO A 176 -14.56 -6.24 11.38
N VAL A 177 -14.01 -5.42 10.50
CA VAL A 177 -14.62 -5.14 9.21
C VAL A 177 -14.55 -6.39 8.35
N LEU A 178 -15.71 -6.96 8.02
CA LEU A 178 -15.81 -8.09 7.11
C LEU A 178 -15.80 -7.59 5.64
N PRO A 179 -15.21 -8.34 4.72
CA PRO A 179 -15.32 -8.06 3.30
C PRO A 179 -16.77 -8.03 2.84
N HIS A 180 -17.13 -7.05 2.06
CA HIS A 180 -18.45 -6.98 1.45
C HIS A 180 -18.66 -8.15 0.48
N LEU A 181 -19.89 -8.70 0.46
CA LEU A 181 -20.27 -9.79 -0.42
C LEU A 181 -21.46 -9.39 -1.31
N GLY A 182 -21.63 -10.07 -2.43
CA GLY A 182 -22.74 -9.85 -3.37
C GLY A 182 -22.76 -8.43 -3.94
N LEU A 183 -23.95 -7.83 -4.03
CA LEU A 183 -24.16 -6.48 -4.60
C LEU A 183 -23.35 -5.41 -3.87
N MET A 184 -23.30 -5.46 -2.54
CA MET A 184 -22.54 -4.51 -1.72
C MET A 184 -21.04 -4.50 -2.07
N ARG A 185 -20.50 -5.63 -2.50
CA ARG A 185 -19.11 -5.70 -2.96
C ARG A 185 -18.90 -4.93 -4.26
N TYR A 186 -19.83 -5.03 -5.21
CA TYR A 186 -19.74 -4.25 -6.46
C TYR A 186 -19.88 -2.75 -6.22
N GLU A 187 -20.78 -2.34 -5.36
CA GLU A 187 -20.94 -0.93 -4.97
C GLU A 187 -19.69 -0.41 -4.28
N HIS A 188 -19.15 -1.16 -3.33
CA HIS A 188 -17.93 -0.81 -2.62
C HIS A 188 -16.72 -0.74 -3.57
N HIS A 189 -16.62 -1.68 -4.51
CA HIS A 189 -15.58 -1.66 -5.54
C HIS A 189 -15.69 -0.44 -6.44
N LYS A 190 -16.90 -0.06 -6.84
CA LYS A 190 -17.15 1.18 -7.60
C LYS A 190 -16.72 2.42 -6.83
N HIS A 191 -17.03 2.50 -5.54
CA HIS A 191 -16.57 3.60 -4.70
C HIS A 191 -15.06 3.66 -4.58
N ARG A 192 -14.39 2.51 -4.51
CA ARG A 192 -12.92 2.46 -4.48
C ARG A 192 -12.26 2.85 -5.79
N GLN A 193 -12.87 2.53 -6.93
CA GLN A 193 -12.38 2.97 -8.24
C GLN A 193 -12.47 4.48 -8.41
N PHE A 194 -13.48 5.11 -7.81
CA PHE A 194 -13.74 6.55 -7.92
C PHE A 194 -13.83 7.20 -6.53
N PRO A 195 -12.69 7.26 -5.79
CA PRO A 195 -12.67 7.91 -4.49
C PRO A 195 -12.95 9.40 -4.62
N SER A 196 -13.50 10.02 -3.57
CA SER A 196 -13.70 11.46 -3.55
C SER A 196 -12.34 12.17 -3.63
N SER A 197 -12.28 13.31 -4.35
CA SER A 197 -11.04 14.10 -4.51
C SER A 197 -10.44 14.50 -3.15
N LYS A 198 -11.26 14.73 -2.13
CA LYS A 198 -10.81 15.09 -0.79
C LYS A 198 -10.13 13.93 -0.08
N GLU A 199 -10.67 12.71 -0.18
CA GLU A 199 -10.09 11.51 0.39
C GLU A 199 -8.78 11.14 -0.31
N LEU A 200 -8.77 11.22 -1.64
CA LEU A 200 -7.58 10.97 -2.44
C LEU A 200 -6.45 11.94 -2.08
N LEU A 201 -6.73 13.25 -2.05
CA LEU A 201 -5.77 14.27 -1.65
C LEU A 201 -5.24 14.04 -0.22
N ARG A 202 -6.12 13.68 0.72
CA ARG A 202 -5.71 13.40 2.10
C ARG A 202 -4.76 12.21 2.17
N SER A 203 -5.07 11.14 1.47
CA SER A 203 -4.24 9.93 1.45
C SER A 203 -2.90 10.18 0.75
N VAL A 204 -2.91 10.85 -0.41
CA VAL A 204 -1.69 11.22 -1.15
C VAL A 204 -0.82 12.16 -0.33
N ASN A 205 -1.39 13.21 0.28
CA ASN A 205 -0.62 14.13 1.12
C ASN A 205 -0.02 13.42 2.34
N GLY A 206 -0.77 12.52 2.98
CA GLY A 206 -0.27 11.71 4.09
C GLY A 206 0.91 10.84 3.66
N PHE A 207 0.78 10.14 2.55
CA PHE A 207 1.85 9.33 1.99
C PHE A 207 3.08 10.15 1.61
N MET A 208 2.90 11.26 0.89
CA MET A 208 4.00 12.13 0.46
C MET A 208 4.75 12.76 1.66
N THR A 209 4.00 13.10 2.72
CA THR A 209 4.63 13.61 3.96
C THR A 209 5.48 12.53 4.62
N ALA A 210 4.97 11.31 4.73
CA ALA A 210 5.74 10.18 5.29
C ALA A 210 6.95 9.83 4.42
N TRP A 211 6.78 9.85 3.10
CA TRP A 211 7.86 9.60 2.14
C TRP A 211 8.98 10.65 2.24
N SER A 212 8.64 11.94 2.28
CA SER A 212 9.65 13.00 2.42
C SER A 212 10.43 12.90 3.73
N GLN A 213 9.77 12.52 4.83
CA GLN A 213 10.45 12.26 6.10
C GLN A 213 11.42 11.08 6.01
N LEU A 214 11.04 10.02 5.30
CA LEU A 214 11.89 8.85 5.06
C LEU A 214 13.12 9.23 4.22
N GLU A 215 12.92 9.97 3.13
CA GLU A 215 14.00 10.43 2.26
C GLU A 215 14.98 11.34 3.01
N GLU A 216 14.47 12.24 3.83
CA GLU A 216 15.28 13.08 4.71
C GLU A 216 16.06 12.26 5.76
N ALA A 217 15.45 11.24 6.36
CA ALA A 217 16.13 10.33 7.28
C ALA A 217 17.26 9.56 6.58
N ARG A 218 17.00 9.01 5.38
CA ARG A 218 18.00 8.32 4.56
C ARG A 218 19.15 9.23 4.15
N SER A 219 18.85 10.47 3.77
CA SER A 219 19.89 11.45 3.41
C SER A 219 20.77 11.80 4.61
N ARG A 220 20.17 11.94 5.81
CA ARG A 220 20.91 12.15 7.06
C ARG A 220 21.79 10.97 7.44
N GLU A 221 21.26 9.73 7.29
CA GLU A 221 22.04 8.51 7.57
C GLU A 221 23.21 8.35 6.59
N THR A 222 22.99 8.61 5.31
CA THR A 222 24.06 8.57 4.29
C THR A 222 25.10 9.65 4.52
N ALA A 223 24.68 10.86 4.90
CA ALA A 223 25.61 11.94 5.25
C ALA A 223 26.44 11.57 6.48
N ARG A 224 25.84 10.93 7.48
CA ARG A 224 26.52 10.48 8.70
C ARG A 224 27.52 9.35 8.39
N LYS A 225 27.12 8.32 7.64
CA LYS A 225 28.00 7.24 7.21
C LYS A 225 29.21 7.73 6.42
N ARG A 226 29.06 8.84 5.68
CA ARG A 226 30.15 9.49 4.96
C ARG A 226 31.15 10.19 5.87
N GLN A 227 30.73 10.59 7.07
CA GLN A 227 31.58 11.28 8.06
C GLN A 227 32.25 10.32 9.05
N GLU A 228 31.74 9.08 9.15
CA GLU A 228 32.33 8.06 10.02
C GLU A 228 33.60 7.51 9.33
N PRO A 229 34.78 7.56 9.98
CA PRO A 229 35.98 6.96 9.44
C PRO A 229 35.85 5.43 9.46
N ASP A 230 36.37 4.75 8.42
CA ASP A 230 36.49 3.30 8.37
C ASP A 230 37.47 2.80 9.44
N GLU A 231 37.55 1.48 9.65
CA GLU A 231 38.45 0.82 10.61
C GLU A 231 39.91 1.25 10.44
N ASP A 232 40.32 1.62 9.20
CA ASP A 232 41.64 2.14 8.84
C ASP A 232 41.76 3.66 9.02
N GLY A 233 40.75 4.36 9.53
CA GLY A 233 40.75 5.79 9.79
C GLY A 233 40.54 6.68 8.54
N PHE A 234 40.18 6.09 7.40
CA PHE A 234 39.89 6.81 6.17
C PHE A 234 38.42 7.20 6.08
N VAL A 235 38.15 8.45 5.76
CA VAL A 235 36.80 8.93 5.44
C VAL A 235 36.58 8.81 3.93
N THR A 236 35.53 8.10 3.52
CA THR A 236 35.17 7.95 2.12
C THR A 236 34.79 9.29 1.51
N VAL A 237 35.71 9.91 0.78
CA VAL A 237 35.44 11.13 0.01
C VAL A 237 34.61 10.76 -1.24
N THR A 238 33.30 10.68 -1.11
CA THR A 238 32.46 10.71 -2.28
C THR A 238 32.58 12.10 -2.89
N ARG A 239 32.77 12.19 -4.23
CA ARG A 239 32.65 13.47 -4.95
C ARG A 239 31.31 14.09 -4.55
N GLY A 240 31.36 14.91 -3.49
CA GLY A 240 30.24 15.75 -3.10
C GLY A 240 29.83 16.58 -4.32
N ALA A 241 28.57 16.91 -4.44
CA ALA A 241 28.16 18.03 -5.27
C ALA A 241 29.20 19.13 -5.00
N ARG A 242 29.93 19.54 -6.05
CA ARG A 242 30.98 20.54 -5.99
C ARG A 242 30.52 21.63 -5.04
N GLY A 243 31.25 21.83 -3.94
CA GLY A 243 30.88 22.77 -2.90
C GLY A 243 30.44 24.07 -3.56
N SER A 244 29.52 24.79 -2.93
CA SER A 244 28.82 25.93 -3.49
C SER A 244 29.80 26.78 -4.33
N VAL A 245 29.82 26.52 -5.61
CA VAL A 245 30.55 27.33 -6.59
C VAL A 245 30.01 28.73 -6.39
N ARG A 246 30.85 29.68 -6.08
CA ARG A 246 30.44 31.08 -5.94
C ARG A 246 29.57 31.42 -7.14
N ALA A 247 28.51 32.17 -6.92
CA ALA A 247 27.53 32.49 -7.98
C ALA A 247 28.20 33.02 -9.26
N ASP A 248 29.35 33.65 -9.12
CA ASP A 248 30.13 34.16 -10.24
C ASP A 248 30.84 33.04 -11.03
N GLU A 249 31.45 32.06 -10.37
CA GLU A 249 32.05 30.88 -11.01
C GLU A 249 30.96 29.99 -11.67
N ALA A 250 29.76 29.91 -11.07
CA ALA A 250 28.63 29.21 -11.66
C ALA A 250 28.14 29.89 -12.96
N LYS A 251 28.19 31.23 -13.03
CA LYS A 251 27.88 31.99 -14.24
C LYS A 251 28.92 31.76 -15.34
N GLU A 252 30.22 31.82 -14.98
CA GLU A 252 31.29 31.55 -15.97
C GLU A 252 31.21 30.11 -16.50
N ILE A 253 30.95 29.12 -15.68
CA ILE A 253 30.78 27.74 -16.11
C ILE A 253 29.53 27.61 -17.00
N ALA A 254 28.42 28.28 -16.66
CA ALA A 254 27.22 28.28 -17.47
C ALA A 254 27.43 28.98 -18.83
N GLU A 255 28.21 30.09 -18.86
CA GLU A 255 28.57 30.77 -20.10
C GLU A 255 29.50 29.90 -20.99
N ARG A 256 30.53 29.30 -20.42
CA ARG A 256 31.37 28.34 -21.15
C ARG A 256 30.58 27.12 -21.66
N GLN A 257 29.62 26.63 -20.91
CA GLN A 257 28.72 25.56 -21.37
C GLN A 257 27.80 26.05 -22.50
N LYS A 258 27.27 27.28 -22.40
CA LYS A 258 26.49 27.88 -23.49
C LYS A 258 27.31 28.09 -24.76
N GLU A 259 28.56 28.50 -24.65
CA GLU A 259 29.46 28.63 -25.79
C GLU A 259 29.78 27.29 -26.44
N LYS A 260 30.08 26.26 -25.65
CA LYS A 260 30.25 24.89 -26.14
C LYS A 260 28.97 24.32 -26.78
N ASN A 261 27.81 24.62 -26.21
CA ASN A 261 26.54 24.20 -26.79
C ASN A 261 26.19 24.97 -28.08
N LYS A 262 26.55 26.26 -28.17
CA LYS A 262 26.47 27.01 -29.45
C LYS A 262 27.26 26.36 -30.57
N ALA A 263 28.46 25.86 -30.29
CA ALA A 263 29.25 25.13 -31.25
C ALA A 263 28.61 23.80 -31.69
N LEU A 264 27.74 23.25 -30.89
CA LEU A 264 27.01 22.01 -31.18
C LEU A 264 25.61 22.24 -31.81
N GLU A 265 25.09 23.48 -31.78
CA GLU A 265 23.78 23.85 -32.35
C GLU A 265 23.72 23.62 -33.90
N ASP A 266 24.81 23.64 -34.58
CA ASP A 266 24.89 23.42 -36.03
C ASP A 266 25.35 21.99 -36.42
N PHE A 267 25.52 21.09 -35.43
CA PHE A 267 26.05 19.75 -35.68
C PHE A 267 25.04 18.83 -36.40
N TYR A 268 23.75 18.96 -36.10
CA TYR A 268 22.75 18.11 -36.72
C TYR A 268 22.08 18.78 -37.94
N ARG A 269 21.95 18.03 -39.03
CA ARG A 269 21.36 18.49 -40.29
C ARG A 269 19.94 19.05 -40.19
N PHE A 270 19.17 18.62 -39.17
CA PHE A 270 17.85 19.17 -38.93
C PHE A 270 17.90 20.54 -38.27
N GLN A 271 18.85 20.80 -37.38
CA GLN A 271 19.07 22.09 -36.73
C GLN A 271 19.49 23.16 -37.73
N THR A 272 20.43 22.85 -38.64
CA THR A 272 20.81 23.74 -39.72
C THR A 272 19.63 24.05 -40.67
N ARG A 273 18.77 23.06 -40.94
CA ARG A 273 17.56 23.25 -41.74
C ARG A 273 16.53 24.13 -41.02
N GLN A 274 16.37 23.99 -39.73
CA GLN A 274 15.46 24.80 -38.92
C GLN A 274 15.94 26.24 -38.85
N LYS A 275 17.23 26.46 -38.58
CA LYS A 275 17.86 27.79 -38.55
C LYS A 275 17.68 28.53 -39.86
N ARG A 276 17.93 27.86 -41.02
CA ARG A 276 17.66 28.44 -42.34
C ARG A 276 16.19 28.81 -42.56
N LYS A 277 15.25 28.02 -42.05
CA LYS A 277 13.81 28.37 -42.12
C LYS A 277 13.50 29.59 -41.28
N GLU A 278 14.05 29.70 -40.12
CA GLU A 278 13.89 30.84 -39.21
C GLU A 278 14.49 32.11 -39.83
N GLU A 279 15.72 32.03 -40.39
CA GLU A 279 16.36 33.14 -41.12
C GLU A 279 15.53 33.57 -42.33
N GLN A 280 14.97 32.63 -43.08
CA GLN A 280 14.07 32.97 -44.19
C GLN A 280 12.79 33.64 -43.74
N SER A 281 12.19 33.15 -42.66
CA SER A 281 10.96 33.75 -42.10
C SER A 281 11.21 35.17 -41.56
N GLU A 282 12.36 35.40 -40.93
CA GLU A 282 12.76 36.73 -40.48
C GLU A 282 13.01 37.70 -41.64
N MET A 283 13.67 37.22 -42.68
CA MET A 283 13.90 38.04 -43.90
C MET A 283 12.58 38.42 -44.56
N LEU A 284 11.63 37.50 -44.67
CA LEU A 284 10.31 37.79 -45.22
C LEU A 284 9.59 38.80 -44.35
N ARG A 285 9.62 38.67 -43.04
CA ARG A 285 8.99 39.61 -42.12
C ARG A 285 9.59 41.01 -42.26
N LYS A 286 10.92 41.14 -42.30
CA LYS A 286 11.60 42.42 -42.49
C LYS A 286 11.25 43.01 -43.85
N PHE A 287 11.17 42.22 -44.91
CA PHE A 287 10.75 42.67 -46.23
C PHE A 287 9.29 43.21 -46.23
N GLU A 288 8.39 42.53 -45.54
CA GLU A 288 7.00 42.99 -45.39
C GLU A 288 6.91 44.30 -44.58
N GLU A 289 7.71 44.42 -43.52
CA GLU A 289 7.82 45.65 -42.73
C GLU A 289 8.37 46.82 -43.57
N ASP A 290 9.43 46.58 -44.34
CA ASP A 290 10.01 47.58 -45.22
C ASP A 290 9.06 47.95 -46.37
N LYS A 291 8.35 46.99 -46.96
CA LYS A 291 7.30 47.24 -47.94
C LYS A 291 6.20 48.14 -47.38
N ARG A 292 5.72 47.85 -46.17
CA ARG A 292 4.73 48.68 -45.48
C ARG A 292 5.25 50.08 -45.21
N ARG A 293 6.52 50.21 -44.81
CA ARG A 293 7.18 51.51 -44.59
C ARG A 293 7.29 52.31 -45.88
N VAL A 294 7.62 51.67 -46.99
CA VAL A 294 7.66 52.31 -48.31
C VAL A 294 6.28 52.73 -48.78
N GLU A 295 5.25 51.92 -48.57
CA GLU A 295 3.87 52.26 -48.90
C GLU A 295 3.39 53.46 -48.06
N GLU A 296 3.70 53.51 -46.78
CA GLU A 296 3.38 54.64 -45.89
C GLU A 296 4.10 55.92 -46.36
N MET A 297 5.40 55.82 -46.77
CA MET A 297 6.12 56.95 -47.29
C MET A 297 5.55 57.42 -48.63
N ARG A 298 5.13 56.53 -49.50
CA ARG A 298 4.44 56.90 -50.76
C ARG A 298 3.11 57.59 -50.50
N HIS A 299 2.36 57.09 -49.51
CA HIS A 299 1.07 57.68 -49.09
C HIS A 299 1.26 59.11 -48.51
N ARG A 300 2.33 59.33 -47.75
CA ARG A 300 2.68 60.65 -47.21
C ARG A 300 3.13 61.61 -48.32
N ARG A 301 3.93 61.12 -49.28
CA ARG A 301 4.37 61.94 -50.44
C ARG A 301 3.20 62.31 -51.40
N GLY A 302 2.27 61.34 -51.59
CA GLY A 302 1.08 61.60 -52.43
C GLY A 302 0.10 62.65 -51.84
N LYS A 303 0.21 62.97 -50.56
CA LYS A 303 -0.56 64.02 -49.90
C LYS A 303 0.10 65.43 -49.94
N LEU A 304 1.34 65.50 -50.48
CA LEU A 304 2.10 66.76 -50.52
C LEU A 304 2.26 67.33 -51.93
N THR A 305 1.44 66.92 -52.88
CA THR A 305 1.35 67.66 -54.17
C THR A 305 0.47 68.92 -53.93
N PRO A 306 1.09 70.10 -53.90
CA PRO A 306 0.33 71.36 -53.87
C PRO A 306 -0.39 71.55 -55.18
N GLY A 307 -1.68 71.89 -55.07
CA GLY A 307 -2.45 72.38 -56.19
C GLY A 307 -1.96 73.73 -56.67
#